data_e00766faa7efbcb4f7e54ae68bdc37cd
#
_entry.id   e00766faa7efbcb4f7e54ae68bdc37cd
#
_cell.length_a   1.000
_cell.length_b   1.000
_cell.length_c   1.000
_cell.angle_alpha   90.00
_cell.angle_beta   90.00
_cell.angle_gamma   90.00
#
_symmetry.space_group_name_H-M   'P 1'
#
loop_
_entity.id
_entity.type
_entity.pdbx_description
1 polymer ?
#
loop_
_entity_poly.entity_id
_entity_poly.type
_entity_poly.pdbx_seq_one_letter_code
_entity_poly.pdbx_strand_id
1 'polypeptide(L)'
;MLLRIQLPTFKTGSYLVQSNYLHHQPTRPLVYFDHWAMMLFGGDSGLRRRFADSLRRTGGTLCLSTTHTGELCRVDDARHARDFDALLAEVMPRAFWIDTRRLLSERDRWTEYPPGDIHAAAEVMRSRRGDFGFYESVWTYGRRPRPGKSTLAEVFDTATLSTAQAVDLARQGEDFRRKAKTFQPKNGRAPAWVLLGELLRSTVLNDAQAFTANDSADMQHALSLLHCDYVLLDGGWTARAEGARKRLLEAGIRLGNVYSKRANGIDRFLADMETPASAAAK
;
A
#
# COMPACT_ATOMS: atom_id res chain seq x y z
N MET A 1 -12.57 17.43 -1.44
CA MET A 1 -13.47 16.91 -2.48
C MET A 1 -14.12 15.64 -1.98
N LEU A 2 -15.45 15.63 -1.90
CA LEU A 2 -16.20 14.45 -1.44
C LEU A 2 -16.26 13.44 -2.58
N LEU A 3 -15.65 12.28 -2.42
CA LEU A 3 -15.75 11.20 -3.38
C LEU A 3 -17.16 10.60 -3.28
N ARG A 4 -18.00 10.86 -4.29
CA ARG A 4 -19.31 10.20 -4.41
C ARG A 4 -19.11 8.89 -5.16
N ILE A 5 -19.16 7.78 -4.45
CA ILE A 5 -19.10 6.45 -5.04
C ILE A 5 -20.52 5.96 -5.23
N GLN A 6 -20.93 5.83 -6.50
CA GLN A 6 -22.22 5.22 -6.85
C GLN A 6 -22.04 3.71 -6.89
N LEU A 7 -22.63 3.01 -5.93
CA LEU A 7 -22.62 1.56 -5.92
C LEU A 7 -23.53 1.02 -7.03
N PRO A 8 -23.11 -0.01 -7.77
CA PRO A 8 -23.95 -0.60 -8.79
C PRO A 8 -25.24 -1.16 -8.17
N THR A 9 -26.37 -0.84 -8.80
CA THR A 9 -27.66 -1.41 -8.41
C THR A 9 -27.74 -2.84 -8.89
N PHE A 10 -27.63 -3.78 -7.97
CA PHE A 10 -27.95 -5.19 -8.26
C PHE A 10 -29.47 -5.35 -8.25
N LYS A 11 -30.03 -5.76 -9.38
CA LYS A 11 -31.41 -6.22 -9.45
C LYS A 11 -31.51 -7.59 -8.78
N THR A 12 -31.78 -7.61 -7.51
CA THR A 12 -32.33 -8.82 -6.85
C THR A 12 -33.80 -8.58 -6.69
N GLY A 13 -34.61 -9.24 -7.53
CA GLY A 13 -36.05 -9.34 -7.46
C GLY A 13 -36.81 -8.12 -6.92
N SER A 14 -37.53 -7.43 -7.78
CA SER A 14 -38.58 -6.40 -7.55
C SER A 14 -38.39 -5.28 -6.50
N TYR A 15 -37.24 -5.10 -5.90
CA TYR A 15 -36.94 -3.97 -5.03
C TYR A 15 -35.87 -3.07 -5.66
N LEU A 16 -36.28 -1.85 -6.03
CA LEU A 16 -35.36 -0.75 -6.31
C LEU A 16 -34.61 -0.40 -5.02
N VAL A 17 -33.40 -0.94 -4.88
CA VAL A 17 -32.50 -0.45 -3.84
C VAL A 17 -32.07 0.94 -4.29
N GLN A 18 -32.48 1.98 -3.56
CA GLN A 18 -31.96 3.33 -3.73
C GLN A 18 -30.44 3.27 -3.73
N SER A 19 -29.82 3.92 -4.73
CA SER A 19 -28.38 4.04 -4.84
C SER A 19 -27.82 4.70 -3.57
N ASN A 20 -27.29 3.88 -2.66
CA ASN A 20 -26.59 4.40 -1.48
C ASN A 20 -25.19 4.80 -1.90
N TYR A 21 -24.90 6.08 -1.79
CA TYR A 21 -23.56 6.61 -1.97
C TYR A 21 -22.76 6.38 -0.68
N LEU A 22 -21.64 5.72 -0.80
CA LEU A 22 -20.68 5.63 0.30
C LEU A 22 -19.74 6.83 0.17
N HIS A 23 -19.85 7.76 1.12
CA HIS A 23 -18.88 8.84 1.24
C HIS A 23 -17.74 8.34 2.10
N HIS A 24 -16.62 8.02 1.48
CA HIS A 24 -15.41 7.65 2.20
C HIS A 24 -14.33 8.68 1.88
N GLN A 25 -13.91 9.40 2.90
CA GLN A 25 -12.80 10.34 2.82
C GLN A 25 -11.75 9.92 3.83
N PRO A 26 -10.54 9.58 3.37
CA PRO A 26 -9.47 9.25 4.29
C PRO A 26 -9.09 10.48 5.13
N THR A 27 -8.91 10.27 6.42
CA THR A 27 -8.53 11.31 7.38
C THR A 27 -7.13 11.03 7.93
N ARG A 28 -6.34 12.10 8.10
CA ARG A 28 -4.99 12.00 8.65
C ARG A 28 -5.01 11.75 10.16
N PRO A 29 -4.00 11.05 10.69
CA PRO A 29 -2.84 10.52 9.97
C PRO A 29 -3.19 9.32 9.08
N LEU A 30 -2.55 9.25 7.91
CA LEU A 30 -2.69 8.13 6.99
C LEU A 30 -1.58 7.13 7.25
N VAL A 31 -1.95 5.91 7.50
CA VAL A 31 -1.03 4.83 7.86
C VAL A 31 -1.05 3.77 6.77
N TYR A 32 0.10 3.26 6.39
CA TYR A 32 0.23 2.17 5.44
C TYR A 32 1.16 1.09 5.99
N PHE A 33 0.72 -0.14 5.93
CA PHE A 33 1.50 -1.32 6.29
C PHE A 33 1.88 -2.07 5.02
N ASP A 34 3.07 -2.62 4.93
CA ASP A 34 3.36 -3.66 3.96
C ASP A 34 2.85 -5.03 4.47
N HIS A 35 3.11 -6.08 3.72
CA HIS A 35 2.58 -7.41 4.03
C HIS A 35 3.03 -7.92 5.42
N TRP A 36 4.33 -7.76 5.78
CA TRP A 36 4.80 -8.25 7.08
C TRP A 36 4.15 -7.52 8.26
N ALA A 37 3.94 -6.22 8.11
CA ALA A 37 3.29 -5.42 9.15
C ALA A 37 1.80 -5.77 9.27
N MET A 38 1.11 -5.99 8.15
CA MET A 38 -0.26 -6.51 8.16
C MET A 38 -0.35 -7.83 8.93
N MET A 39 0.60 -8.74 8.68
CA MET A 39 0.68 -10.03 9.39
C MET A 39 0.96 -9.86 10.88
N LEU A 40 1.90 -8.99 11.22
CA LEU A 40 2.29 -8.75 12.61
C LEU A 40 1.11 -8.20 13.42
N PHE A 41 0.48 -7.13 12.94
CA PHE A 41 -0.64 -6.49 13.63
C PHE A 41 -1.91 -7.35 13.57
N GLY A 42 -2.10 -8.12 12.52
CA GLY A 42 -3.21 -9.07 12.41
C GLY A 42 -3.08 -10.24 13.38
N GLY A 43 -1.88 -10.82 13.51
CA GLY A 43 -1.62 -11.98 14.33
C GLY A 43 -1.48 -11.69 15.84
N ASP A 44 -1.04 -10.47 16.21
CA ASP A 44 -0.89 -10.06 17.60
C ASP A 44 -2.06 -9.20 18.06
N SER A 45 -2.90 -9.75 18.93
CA SER A 45 -4.10 -9.06 19.41
C SER A 45 -3.79 -7.83 20.27
N GLY A 46 -2.65 -7.81 20.97
CA GLY A 46 -2.23 -6.66 21.78
C GLY A 46 -1.80 -5.49 20.91
N LEU A 47 -0.90 -5.74 19.94
CA LEU A 47 -0.47 -4.75 18.97
C LEU A 47 -1.64 -4.25 18.13
N ARG A 48 -2.51 -5.15 17.68
CA ARG A 48 -3.70 -4.81 16.90
C ARG A 48 -4.62 -3.83 17.61
N ARG A 49 -4.96 -4.12 18.88
CA ARG A 49 -5.80 -3.24 19.70
C ARG A 49 -5.14 -1.90 19.94
N ARG A 50 -3.85 -1.88 20.33
CA ARG A 50 -3.10 -0.65 20.57
C ARG A 50 -3.08 0.24 19.33
N PHE A 51 -2.86 -0.33 18.16
CA PHE A 51 -2.92 0.39 16.90
C PHE A 51 -4.33 0.91 16.59
N ALA A 52 -5.36 0.06 16.70
CA ALA A 52 -6.74 0.46 16.44
C ALA A 52 -7.21 1.58 17.39
N ASP A 53 -6.81 1.53 18.66
CA ASP A 53 -7.08 2.59 19.64
C ASP A 53 -6.38 3.90 19.27
N SER A 54 -5.11 3.82 18.84
CA SER A 54 -4.36 4.99 18.36
C SER A 54 -4.99 5.59 17.12
N LEU A 55 -5.42 4.75 16.18
CA LEU A 55 -6.09 5.18 14.95
C LEU A 55 -7.45 5.85 15.26
N ARG A 56 -8.22 5.31 16.22
CA ARG A 56 -9.47 5.90 16.67
C ARG A 56 -9.27 7.25 17.35
N ARG A 57 -8.29 7.36 18.26
CA ARG A 57 -7.99 8.61 18.97
C ARG A 57 -7.53 9.73 18.03
N THR A 58 -6.71 9.42 17.06
CA THR A 58 -6.20 10.40 16.11
C THR A 58 -7.18 10.72 14.98
N GLY A 59 -8.21 9.92 14.82
CA GLY A 59 -9.12 10.02 13.68
C GLY A 59 -8.52 9.53 12.37
N GLY A 60 -7.37 8.86 12.41
CA GLY A 60 -6.60 8.45 11.24
C GLY A 60 -7.24 7.34 10.40
N THR A 61 -6.55 6.94 9.34
CA THR A 61 -7.01 5.95 8.36
C THR A 61 -5.90 4.95 8.04
N LEU A 62 -6.21 3.65 8.08
CA LEU A 62 -5.34 2.62 7.53
C LEU A 62 -5.53 2.54 6.01
N CYS A 63 -4.47 2.78 5.27
CA CYS A 63 -4.47 2.70 3.81
C CYS A 63 -4.01 1.31 3.35
N LEU A 64 -4.73 0.75 2.39
CA LEU A 64 -4.52 -0.57 1.80
C LEU A 64 -4.35 -0.43 0.29
N SER A 65 -3.76 -1.42 -0.37
CA SER A 65 -3.58 -1.41 -1.82
C SER A 65 -3.86 -2.77 -2.44
N THR A 66 -3.95 -2.82 -3.76
CA THR A 66 -4.04 -4.07 -4.51
C THR A 66 -2.79 -4.94 -4.38
N THR A 67 -1.64 -4.35 -4.00
CA THR A 67 -0.40 -5.09 -3.74
C THR A 67 -0.59 -6.08 -2.58
N HIS A 68 -1.28 -5.68 -1.49
CA HIS A 68 -1.62 -6.60 -0.39
C HIS A 68 -2.43 -7.81 -0.87
N THR A 69 -3.39 -7.56 -1.76
CA THR A 69 -4.21 -8.62 -2.35
C THR A 69 -3.37 -9.59 -3.17
N GLY A 70 -2.46 -9.07 -3.99
CA GLY A 70 -1.56 -9.86 -4.81
C GLY A 70 -0.63 -10.74 -3.96
N GLU A 71 0.02 -10.16 -2.97
CA GLU A 71 0.92 -10.89 -2.06
C GLU A 71 0.19 -11.95 -1.26
N LEU A 72 -0.99 -11.60 -0.73
CA LEU A 72 -1.81 -12.55 0.02
C LEU A 72 -2.18 -13.77 -0.82
N CYS A 73 -2.52 -13.59 -2.09
CA CYS A 73 -2.86 -14.70 -2.97
C CYS A 73 -1.67 -15.61 -3.30
N ARG A 74 -0.42 -15.16 -3.11
CA ARG A 74 0.79 -15.98 -3.29
C ARG A 74 1.04 -16.93 -2.12
N VAL A 75 0.53 -16.62 -0.96
CA VAL A 75 0.78 -17.39 0.26
C VAL A 75 -0.17 -18.57 0.35
N ASP A 76 0.36 -19.76 0.65
CA ASP A 76 -0.44 -20.99 0.73
C ASP A 76 -1.26 -21.10 2.03
N ASP A 77 -0.85 -20.38 3.08
CA ASP A 77 -1.50 -20.45 4.39
C ASP A 77 -2.65 -19.42 4.51
N ALA A 78 -3.88 -19.92 4.60
CA ALA A 78 -5.09 -19.13 4.81
C ALA A 78 -5.07 -18.33 6.14
N ARG A 79 -4.17 -18.65 7.07
CA ARG A 79 -4.00 -17.89 8.31
C ARG A 79 -3.67 -16.43 8.02
N HIS A 80 -2.86 -16.14 6.99
CA HIS A 80 -2.53 -14.77 6.60
C HIS A 80 -3.78 -13.96 6.26
N ALA A 81 -4.73 -14.57 5.53
CA ALA A 81 -5.99 -13.91 5.19
C ALA A 81 -6.83 -13.62 6.44
N ARG A 82 -6.89 -14.57 7.38
CA ARG A 82 -7.61 -14.37 8.65
C ARG A 82 -6.97 -13.31 9.54
N ASP A 83 -5.64 -13.24 9.57
CA ASP A 83 -4.92 -12.21 10.31
C ASP A 83 -5.18 -10.80 9.72
N PHE A 84 -5.21 -10.68 8.38
CA PHE A 84 -5.61 -9.45 7.70
C PHE A 84 -7.06 -9.06 8.02
N ASP A 85 -7.98 -10.02 7.99
CA ASP A 85 -9.38 -9.78 8.33
C ASP A 85 -9.55 -9.39 9.81
N ALA A 86 -8.77 -9.98 10.71
CA ALA A 86 -8.77 -9.61 12.11
C ALA A 86 -8.32 -8.16 12.34
N LEU A 87 -7.28 -7.71 11.61
CA LEU A 87 -6.86 -6.31 11.65
C LEU A 87 -7.94 -5.38 11.09
N LEU A 88 -8.52 -5.73 9.95
CA LEU A 88 -9.58 -4.93 9.35
C LEU A 88 -10.81 -4.80 10.27
N ALA A 89 -11.22 -5.87 10.92
CA ALA A 89 -12.36 -5.86 11.85
C ALA A 89 -12.17 -4.83 12.97
N GLU A 90 -10.94 -4.68 13.48
CA GLU A 90 -10.61 -3.72 14.53
C GLU A 90 -10.54 -2.27 14.05
N VAL A 91 -10.09 -2.02 12.82
CA VAL A 91 -9.88 -0.67 12.31
C VAL A 91 -11.07 -0.12 11.51
N MET A 92 -12.02 -0.98 11.09
CA MET A 92 -13.20 -0.51 10.37
C MET A 92 -14.05 0.46 11.21
N PRO A 93 -14.59 1.52 10.60
CA PRO A 93 -14.63 1.88 9.18
C PRO A 93 -13.46 2.75 8.70
N ARG A 94 -12.33 2.76 9.41
CA ARG A 94 -11.17 3.62 9.13
C ARG A 94 -10.15 2.95 8.20
N ALA A 95 -10.60 2.20 7.22
CA ALA A 95 -9.77 1.60 6.18
C ALA A 95 -10.07 2.23 4.82
N PHE A 96 -9.04 2.44 4.00
CA PHE A 96 -9.16 3.05 2.69
C PHE A 96 -8.24 2.38 1.67
N TRP A 97 -8.73 2.07 0.47
CA TRP A 97 -7.93 1.43 -0.59
C TRP A 97 -7.33 2.47 -1.52
N ILE A 98 -6.02 2.38 -1.72
CA ILE A 98 -5.24 3.17 -2.68
C ILE A 98 -4.98 2.32 -3.92
N ASP A 99 -5.28 2.84 -5.10
CA ASP A 99 -4.84 2.23 -6.36
C ASP A 99 -3.45 2.78 -6.74
N THR A 100 -2.41 2.06 -6.33
CA THR A 100 -1.02 2.44 -6.61
C THR A 100 -0.69 2.52 -8.11
N ARG A 101 -1.41 1.79 -8.97
CA ARG A 101 -1.21 1.85 -10.43
C ARG A 101 -1.65 3.18 -11.01
N ARG A 102 -2.74 3.75 -10.50
CA ARG A 102 -3.22 5.06 -10.95
C ARG A 102 -2.32 6.20 -10.51
N LEU A 103 -1.62 6.05 -9.39
CA LEU A 103 -0.64 7.05 -8.94
C LEU A 103 0.46 7.31 -9.97
N LEU A 104 0.81 6.31 -10.78
CA LEU A 104 1.79 6.44 -11.86
C LEU A 104 1.20 7.04 -13.14
N SER A 105 -0.10 6.96 -13.37
CA SER A 105 -0.75 7.40 -14.60
C SER A 105 -1.31 8.83 -14.54
N GLU A 106 -1.68 9.32 -13.35
CA GLU A 106 -2.32 10.63 -13.17
C GLU A 106 -1.28 11.71 -12.83
N ARG A 107 -0.97 12.58 -13.80
CA ARG A 107 0.07 13.62 -13.65
C ARG A 107 -0.27 14.70 -12.65
N ASP A 108 -1.55 15.07 -12.53
CA ASP A 108 -1.96 16.30 -11.84
C ASP A 108 -2.71 16.04 -10.53
N ARG A 109 -2.92 14.78 -10.13
CA ARG A 109 -3.75 14.40 -8.97
C ARG A 109 -3.02 13.55 -7.93
N TRP A 110 -1.74 13.63 -7.89
CA TRP A 110 -0.94 12.85 -6.96
C TRP A 110 -1.21 13.17 -5.46
N THR A 111 -1.80 14.32 -5.18
CA THR A 111 -2.24 14.71 -3.83
C THR A 111 -3.64 14.16 -3.48
N GLU A 112 -4.40 13.72 -4.48
CA GLU A 112 -5.70 13.12 -4.29
C GLU A 112 -5.56 11.60 -4.30
N TYR A 113 -6.20 10.94 -3.33
CA TYR A 113 -6.23 9.48 -3.31
C TYR A 113 -7.09 9.00 -4.47
N PRO A 114 -6.53 8.28 -5.46
CA PRO A 114 -7.36 7.73 -6.50
C PRO A 114 -8.32 6.72 -5.87
N PRO A 115 -9.59 6.73 -6.25
CA PRO A 115 -10.52 5.70 -5.85
C PRO A 115 -10.04 4.38 -6.50
N GLY A 116 -9.50 3.47 -5.68
CA GLY A 116 -9.23 2.12 -6.14
C GLY A 116 -10.53 1.35 -6.39
N ASP A 117 -10.48 0.03 -6.34
CA ASP A 117 -11.68 -0.81 -6.35
C ASP A 117 -12.43 -0.75 -5.00
N ILE A 118 -12.52 0.47 -4.47
CA ILE A 118 -13.21 0.81 -3.22
C ILE A 118 -14.66 0.33 -3.26
N HIS A 119 -15.29 0.34 -4.44
CA HIS A 119 -16.65 -0.15 -4.61
C HIS A 119 -16.81 -1.61 -4.19
N ALA A 120 -15.97 -2.50 -4.74
CA ALA A 120 -16.04 -3.90 -4.42
C ALA A 120 -15.70 -4.14 -2.94
N ALA A 121 -14.66 -3.48 -2.44
CA ALA A 121 -14.26 -3.56 -1.05
C ALA A 121 -15.34 -3.03 -0.10
N ALA A 122 -15.91 -1.86 -0.39
CA ALA A 122 -16.98 -1.26 0.42
C ALA A 122 -18.25 -2.10 0.43
N GLU A 123 -18.59 -2.72 -0.71
CA GLU A 123 -19.75 -3.62 -0.82
C GLU A 123 -19.56 -4.87 0.05
N VAL A 124 -18.40 -5.50 -0.03
CA VAL A 124 -18.07 -6.67 0.80
C VAL A 124 -18.06 -6.29 2.28
N MET A 125 -17.52 -5.14 2.65
CA MET A 125 -17.52 -4.64 4.02
C MET A 125 -18.91 -4.37 4.55
N ARG A 126 -19.82 -3.87 3.72
CA ARG A 126 -21.21 -3.60 4.11
C ARG A 126 -22.02 -4.87 4.28
N SER A 127 -21.82 -5.86 3.42
CA SER A 127 -22.57 -7.11 3.43
C SER A 127 -22.20 -8.03 4.59
N ARG A 128 -21.04 -7.83 5.21
CA ARG A 128 -20.48 -8.72 6.24
C ARG A 128 -20.27 -8.03 7.59
N ARG A 129 -21.21 -7.22 8.04
CA ARG A 129 -21.17 -6.66 9.39
C ARG A 129 -21.13 -7.78 10.43
N GLY A 130 -19.98 -7.98 11.06
CA GLY A 130 -19.79 -8.93 12.16
C GLY A 130 -19.07 -10.23 11.80
N ASP A 131 -19.06 -10.65 10.52
CA ASP A 131 -18.30 -11.80 10.04
C ASP A 131 -17.42 -11.33 8.86
N PHE A 132 -16.27 -10.77 9.21
CA PHE A 132 -15.44 -10.05 8.25
C PHE A 132 -14.40 -10.98 7.66
N GLY A 133 -14.74 -11.65 6.55
CA GLY A 133 -13.86 -12.51 5.79
C GLY A 133 -13.55 -11.94 4.39
N PHE A 134 -13.23 -10.62 4.29
CA PHE A 134 -12.90 -9.99 3.03
C PHE A 134 -11.65 -10.60 2.40
N TYR A 135 -10.55 -10.61 3.13
CA TYR A 135 -9.29 -11.15 2.63
C TYR A 135 -9.31 -12.67 2.50
N GLU A 136 -10.04 -13.38 3.37
CA GLU A 136 -10.23 -14.82 3.21
C GLU A 136 -11.01 -15.14 1.91
N SER A 137 -12.03 -14.33 1.59
CA SER A 137 -12.74 -14.45 0.32
C SER A 137 -11.83 -14.14 -0.87
N VAL A 138 -11.06 -13.04 -0.82
CA VAL A 138 -10.10 -12.66 -1.86
C VAL A 138 -9.04 -13.74 -2.05
N TRP A 139 -8.50 -14.28 -0.99
CA TRP A 139 -7.53 -15.36 -1.01
C TRP A 139 -8.10 -16.61 -1.68
N THR A 140 -9.31 -17.03 -1.28
CA THR A 140 -10.00 -18.19 -1.86
C THR A 140 -10.26 -18.01 -3.35
N TYR A 141 -10.79 -16.84 -3.74
CA TYR A 141 -11.09 -16.56 -5.15
C TYR A 141 -9.84 -16.32 -5.99
N GLY A 142 -8.86 -15.62 -5.44
CA GLY A 142 -7.63 -15.24 -6.13
C GLY A 142 -6.73 -16.42 -6.48
N ARG A 143 -6.85 -17.51 -5.73
CA ARG A 143 -6.10 -18.76 -5.93
C ARG A 143 -6.87 -19.82 -6.73
N ARG A 144 -8.16 -19.62 -6.94
CA ARG A 144 -9.00 -20.61 -7.61
C ARG A 144 -8.72 -20.65 -9.11
N PRO A 145 -8.23 -21.80 -9.65
CA PRO A 145 -8.06 -21.96 -11.08
C PRO A 145 -9.40 -21.80 -11.82
N ARG A 146 -9.35 -21.15 -12.98
CA ARG A 146 -10.50 -21.00 -13.88
C ARG A 146 -10.07 -21.37 -15.29
N PRO A 147 -10.89 -22.07 -16.06
CA PRO A 147 -10.55 -22.41 -17.44
C PRO A 147 -10.19 -21.18 -18.27
N GLY A 148 -9.01 -21.18 -18.88
CA GLY A 148 -8.52 -20.09 -19.76
C GLY A 148 -8.25 -18.76 -19.07
N LYS A 149 -8.15 -18.70 -17.73
CA LYS A 149 -7.83 -17.48 -16.99
C LYS A 149 -6.77 -17.75 -15.94
N SER A 150 -5.79 -16.87 -15.84
CA SER A 150 -4.83 -16.88 -14.74
C SER A 150 -5.48 -16.53 -13.41
N THR A 151 -4.98 -17.11 -12.34
CA THR A 151 -5.31 -16.73 -10.97
C THR A 151 -4.70 -15.36 -10.63
N LEU A 152 -5.18 -14.71 -9.57
CA LEU A 152 -4.56 -13.46 -9.10
C LEU A 152 -3.11 -13.68 -8.64
N ALA A 153 -2.82 -14.84 -8.05
CA ALA A 153 -1.46 -15.22 -7.67
C ALA A 153 -0.55 -15.26 -8.90
N GLU A 154 -0.94 -15.97 -9.96
CA GLU A 154 -0.16 -16.08 -11.21
C GLU A 154 0.03 -14.71 -11.89
N VAL A 155 -1.01 -13.87 -11.93
CA VAL A 155 -0.91 -12.51 -12.48
C VAL A 155 0.08 -11.67 -11.69
N PHE A 156 0.02 -11.73 -10.37
CA PHE A 156 0.91 -10.97 -9.50
C PHE A 156 2.34 -11.48 -9.59
N ASP A 157 2.56 -12.80 -9.60
CA ASP A 157 3.87 -13.42 -9.79
C ASP A 157 4.50 -13.02 -11.12
N THR A 158 3.72 -13.07 -12.20
CA THR A 158 4.19 -12.68 -13.53
C THR A 158 4.61 -11.21 -13.55
N ALA A 159 3.82 -10.33 -12.96
CA ALA A 159 4.11 -8.89 -12.93
C ALA A 159 5.37 -8.59 -12.09
N THR A 160 5.48 -9.17 -10.90
CA THR A 160 6.64 -8.95 -10.00
C THR A 160 7.92 -9.55 -10.55
N LEU A 161 7.85 -10.75 -11.16
CA LEU A 161 8.99 -11.39 -11.80
C LEU A 161 9.45 -10.60 -13.03
N SER A 162 8.53 -10.15 -13.89
CA SER A 162 8.86 -9.31 -15.04
C SER A 162 9.56 -8.01 -14.63
N THR A 163 9.11 -7.39 -13.53
CA THR A 163 9.76 -6.20 -12.98
C THR A 163 11.17 -6.52 -12.47
N ALA A 164 11.35 -7.64 -11.77
CA ALA A 164 12.66 -8.06 -11.28
C ALA A 164 13.64 -8.30 -12.45
N GLN A 165 13.21 -9.01 -13.48
CA GLN A 165 14.00 -9.24 -14.69
C GLN A 165 14.38 -7.93 -15.39
N ALA A 166 13.45 -6.98 -15.50
CA ALA A 166 13.73 -5.66 -16.09
C ALA A 166 14.79 -4.88 -15.30
N VAL A 167 14.76 -4.95 -13.97
CA VAL A 167 15.77 -4.33 -13.10
C VAL A 167 17.13 -4.99 -13.27
N ASP A 168 17.19 -6.31 -13.34
CA ASP A 168 18.45 -7.03 -13.54
C ASP A 168 19.06 -6.74 -14.92
N LEU A 169 18.25 -6.65 -15.97
CA LEU A 169 18.71 -6.19 -17.27
C LEU A 169 19.24 -4.75 -17.24
N ALA A 170 18.56 -3.87 -16.51
CA ALA A 170 19.02 -2.49 -16.31
C ALA A 170 20.36 -2.41 -15.56
N ARG A 171 20.60 -3.29 -14.59
CA ARG A 171 21.89 -3.39 -13.87
C ARG A 171 23.04 -3.80 -14.79
N GLN A 172 22.80 -4.69 -15.75
CA GLN A 172 23.80 -5.17 -16.70
C GLN A 172 24.10 -4.15 -17.80
N GLY A 173 23.15 -3.25 -18.08
CA GLY A 173 23.29 -2.25 -19.15
C GLY A 173 24.07 -1.02 -18.73
N GLU A 174 25.23 -0.75 -19.37
CA GLU A 174 26.07 0.43 -19.07
C GLU A 174 25.30 1.75 -19.19
N ASP A 175 24.45 1.88 -20.20
CA ASP A 175 23.62 3.07 -20.41
C ASP A 175 22.63 3.30 -19.27
N PHE A 176 22.00 2.24 -18.78
CA PHE A 176 21.08 2.34 -17.64
C PHE A 176 21.83 2.71 -16.36
N ARG A 177 22.99 2.11 -16.13
CA ARG A 177 23.83 2.46 -14.97
C ARG A 177 24.33 3.91 -15.06
N ARG A 178 24.73 4.38 -16.23
CA ARG A 178 25.09 5.78 -16.45
C ARG A 178 23.92 6.71 -16.17
N LYS A 179 22.72 6.42 -16.70
CA LYS A 179 21.49 7.17 -16.41
C LYS A 179 21.14 7.16 -14.93
N ALA A 180 21.30 6.03 -14.25
CA ALA A 180 21.08 5.93 -12.81
C ALA A 180 22.05 6.81 -12.01
N LYS A 181 23.36 6.84 -12.38
CA LYS A 181 24.36 7.71 -11.74
C LYS A 181 24.02 9.19 -11.90
N THR A 182 23.53 9.58 -13.06
CA THR A 182 23.22 10.98 -13.39
C THR A 182 21.77 11.38 -13.08
N PHE A 183 20.95 10.44 -12.60
CA PHE A 183 19.55 10.73 -12.29
C PHE A 183 19.45 11.80 -11.21
N GLN A 184 18.68 12.84 -11.52
CA GLN A 184 18.34 13.91 -10.59
C GLN A 184 16.83 13.97 -10.42
N PRO A 185 16.31 13.90 -9.19
CA PRO A 185 14.93 14.25 -8.93
C PRO A 185 14.66 15.67 -9.43
N LYS A 186 13.61 15.84 -10.21
CA LYS A 186 13.27 17.16 -10.75
C LYS A 186 11.84 17.51 -10.38
N ASN A 187 11.67 18.74 -9.93
CA ASN A 187 10.34 19.33 -9.79
C ASN A 187 9.65 19.45 -11.17
N GLY A 188 8.33 19.36 -11.20
CA GLY A 188 7.53 19.42 -12.45
C GLY A 188 7.28 18.08 -13.13
N ARG A 189 7.80 16.95 -12.60
CA ARG A 189 7.34 15.60 -12.94
C ARG A 189 6.36 15.09 -11.90
N ALA A 190 5.49 14.15 -12.27
CA ALA A 190 4.63 13.49 -11.32
C ALA A 190 5.48 12.85 -10.18
N PRO A 191 5.23 13.19 -8.90
CA PRO A 191 6.05 12.76 -7.78
C PRO A 191 6.24 11.25 -7.69
N ALA A 192 5.24 10.47 -8.08
CA ALA A 192 5.33 9.01 -8.10
C ALA A 192 6.43 8.51 -9.06
N TRP A 193 6.57 9.13 -10.23
CA TRP A 193 7.65 8.81 -11.18
C TRP A 193 9.02 9.26 -10.67
N VAL A 194 9.08 10.35 -9.92
CA VAL A 194 10.35 10.81 -9.34
C VAL A 194 10.78 9.89 -8.20
N LEU A 195 9.86 9.52 -7.32
CA LEU A 195 10.13 8.54 -6.26
C LEU A 195 10.56 7.19 -6.85
N LEU A 196 9.79 6.65 -7.80
CA LEU A 196 10.12 5.40 -8.47
C LEU A 196 11.51 5.46 -9.13
N GLY A 197 11.81 6.57 -9.81
CA GLY A 197 13.12 6.79 -10.42
C GLY A 197 14.25 6.79 -9.40
N GLU A 198 14.07 7.38 -8.23
CA GLU A 198 15.08 7.39 -7.16
C GLU A 198 15.25 6.01 -6.51
N LEU A 199 14.15 5.29 -6.28
CA LEU A 199 14.20 3.92 -5.77
C LEU A 199 14.90 2.97 -6.77
N LEU A 200 14.55 3.07 -8.05
CA LEU A 200 15.22 2.31 -9.13
C LEU A 200 16.69 2.68 -9.26
N ARG A 201 17.03 3.98 -9.14
CA ARG A 201 18.42 4.42 -9.15
C ARG A 201 19.22 3.71 -8.07
N SER A 202 18.75 3.74 -6.84
CA SER A 202 19.44 3.09 -5.73
C SER A 202 19.58 1.59 -5.95
N THR A 203 18.57 0.96 -6.52
CA THR A 203 18.52 -0.48 -6.82
C THR A 203 19.48 -0.86 -7.96
N VAL A 204 19.50 -0.09 -9.05
CA VAL A 204 20.38 -0.35 -10.21
C VAL A 204 21.85 -0.14 -9.85
N LEU A 205 22.15 0.79 -8.95
CA LEU A 205 23.54 1.05 -8.53
C LEU A 205 24.04 0.10 -7.44
N ASN A 206 23.17 -0.66 -6.79
CA ASN A 206 23.53 -1.62 -5.76
C ASN A 206 23.62 -3.03 -6.35
N ASP A 207 24.84 -3.48 -6.66
CA ASP A 207 25.10 -4.81 -7.21
C ASP A 207 25.23 -5.90 -6.16
N ALA A 208 25.26 -5.55 -4.87
CA ALA A 208 25.55 -6.49 -3.79
C ALA A 208 24.40 -7.48 -3.52
N GLN A 209 23.20 -7.19 -3.99
CA GLN A 209 22.03 -8.04 -3.79
C GLN A 209 21.23 -8.20 -5.09
N ALA A 210 20.79 -9.43 -5.37
CA ALA A 210 19.83 -9.69 -6.44
C ALA A 210 18.53 -8.91 -6.15
N PHE A 211 17.87 -8.46 -7.20
CA PHE A 211 16.55 -7.86 -7.11
C PHE A 211 15.50 -8.93 -7.39
N THR A 212 14.69 -9.25 -6.42
CA THR A 212 13.76 -10.37 -6.47
C THR A 212 12.33 -9.93 -6.82
N ALA A 213 11.45 -10.89 -7.09
CA ALA A 213 10.01 -10.63 -7.22
C ALA A 213 9.42 -10.01 -5.93
N ASN A 214 9.93 -10.36 -4.75
CA ASN A 214 9.51 -9.73 -3.49
C ASN A 214 9.94 -8.27 -3.43
N ASP A 215 11.18 -7.94 -3.85
CA ASP A 215 11.62 -6.54 -3.94
C ASP A 215 10.73 -5.71 -4.89
N SER A 216 10.16 -6.34 -5.92
CA SER A 216 9.21 -5.68 -6.82
C SER A 216 7.90 -5.32 -6.12
N ALA A 217 7.40 -6.18 -5.24
CA ALA A 217 6.22 -5.90 -4.42
C ALA A 217 6.51 -4.80 -3.39
N ASP A 218 7.64 -4.91 -2.68
CA ASP A 218 8.09 -3.92 -1.69
C ASP A 218 8.28 -2.52 -2.32
N MET A 219 8.78 -2.46 -3.55
CA MET A 219 8.89 -1.21 -4.30
C MET A 219 7.52 -0.57 -4.56
N GLN A 220 6.49 -1.37 -4.84
CA GLN A 220 5.12 -0.87 -4.97
C GLN A 220 4.58 -0.37 -3.63
N HIS A 221 4.85 -1.07 -2.53
CA HIS A 221 4.50 -0.59 -1.18
C HIS A 221 5.18 0.74 -0.85
N ALA A 222 6.43 0.93 -1.26
CA ALA A 222 7.17 2.17 -1.02
C ALA A 222 6.56 3.42 -1.70
N LEU A 223 5.74 3.26 -2.75
CA LEU A 223 5.02 4.39 -3.36
C LEU A 223 3.99 5.02 -2.41
N SER A 224 3.52 4.30 -1.41
CA SER A 224 2.62 4.83 -0.38
C SER A 224 3.24 5.97 0.45
N LEU A 225 4.58 6.06 0.49
CA LEU A 225 5.32 7.13 1.16
C LEU A 225 4.97 8.55 0.67
N LEU A 226 4.42 8.67 -0.54
CA LEU A 226 3.98 9.96 -1.08
C LEU A 226 2.66 10.43 -0.47
N HIS A 227 1.86 9.53 0.07
CA HIS A 227 0.49 9.82 0.48
C HIS A 227 0.26 9.60 1.96
N CYS A 228 0.95 8.64 2.56
CA CYS A 228 0.76 8.24 3.95
C CYS A 228 1.75 8.96 4.86
N ASP A 229 1.27 9.34 6.04
CA ASP A 229 2.09 10.02 7.06
C ASP A 229 3.04 9.04 7.73
N TYR A 230 2.60 7.79 7.89
CA TYR A 230 3.34 6.70 8.52
C TYR A 230 3.29 5.45 7.64
N VAL A 231 4.45 4.90 7.32
CA VAL A 231 4.56 3.72 6.47
C VAL A 231 5.48 2.70 7.13
N LEU A 232 5.02 1.47 7.26
CA LEU A 232 5.82 0.35 7.73
C LEU A 232 6.29 -0.46 6.52
N LEU A 233 7.61 -0.54 6.34
CA LEU A 233 8.28 -1.28 5.26
C LEU A 233 9.32 -2.23 5.84
N ASP A 234 9.78 -3.17 5.04
CA ASP A 234 10.91 -3.99 5.43
C ASP A 234 12.18 -3.14 5.65
N GLY A 235 13.18 -3.72 6.34
CA GLY A 235 14.38 -2.96 6.71
C GLY A 235 15.21 -2.49 5.51
N GLY A 236 15.21 -3.23 4.40
CA GLY A 236 15.92 -2.88 3.18
C GLY A 236 15.28 -1.68 2.48
N TRP A 237 13.96 -1.70 2.36
CA TRP A 237 13.20 -0.63 1.73
C TRP A 237 13.07 0.60 2.62
N THR A 238 13.01 0.43 3.94
CA THR A 238 13.14 1.54 4.89
C THR A 238 14.46 2.30 4.68
N ALA A 239 15.59 1.60 4.58
CA ALA A 239 16.89 2.22 4.35
C ALA A 239 16.96 2.94 2.99
N ARG A 240 16.38 2.36 1.92
CA ARG A 240 16.29 2.99 0.58
C ARG A 240 15.44 4.26 0.62
N ALA A 241 14.29 4.22 1.30
CA ALA A 241 13.41 5.38 1.46
C ALA A 241 14.09 6.52 2.21
N GLU A 242 14.78 6.23 3.31
CA GLU A 242 15.54 7.24 4.06
C GLU A 242 16.71 7.80 3.24
N GLY A 243 17.43 6.96 2.49
CA GLY A 243 18.48 7.39 1.58
C GLY A 243 17.97 8.31 0.44
N ALA A 244 16.74 8.08 -0.02
CA ALA A 244 16.10 8.91 -1.04
C ALA A 244 15.55 10.25 -0.50
N ARG A 245 15.17 10.29 0.78
CA ARG A 245 14.43 11.40 1.42
C ARG A 245 15.05 12.78 1.17
N LYS A 246 16.36 12.92 1.42
CA LYS A 246 17.05 14.21 1.26
C LYS A 246 16.97 14.72 -0.17
N ARG A 247 17.27 13.86 -1.14
CA ARG A 247 17.27 14.22 -2.57
C ARG A 247 15.86 14.56 -3.08
N LEU A 248 14.85 13.85 -2.58
CA LEU A 248 13.45 14.08 -2.93
C LEU A 248 12.96 15.39 -2.30
N LEU A 249 13.37 15.69 -1.07
CA LEU A 249 13.03 16.96 -0.42
C LEU A 249 13.60 18.16 -1.17
N GLU A 250 14.84 18.08 -1.69
CA GLU A 250 15.46 19.10 -2.54
C GLU A 250 14.67 19.32 -3.85
N ALA A 251 13.96 18.29 -4.33
CA ALA A 251 13.05 18.39 -5.47
C ALA A 251 11.60 18.78 -5.07
N GLY A 252 11.37 19.19 -3.82
CA GLY A 252 10.05 19.59 -3.32
C GLY A 252 9.11 18.42 -3.00
N ILE A 253 9.62 17.18 -2.97
CA ILE A 253 8.82 15.99 -2.69
C ILE A 253 9.08 15.53 -1.26
N ARG A 254 8.02 15.56 -0.45
CA ARG A 254 8.05 15.07 0.94
C ARG A 254 7.56 13.64 1.02
N LEU A 255 8.27 12.83 1.78
CA LEU A 255 7.87 11.45 2.10
C LEU A 255 7.34 11.37 3.53
N GLY A 256 6.35 10.51 3.75
CA GLY A 256 5.91 10.12 5.07
C GLY A 256 7.01 9.46 5.91
N ASN A 257 6.82 9.37 7.21
CA ASN A 257 7.74 8.69 8.10
C ASN A 257 7.73 7.18 7.83
N VAL A 258 8.91 6.57 7.78
CA VAL A 258 9.04 5.15 7.50
C VAL A 258 9.61 4.42 8.72
N TYR A 259 9.07 3.23 8.98
CA TYR A 259 9.44 2.38 10.11
C TYR A 259 9.64 0.94 9.62
N SER A 260 10.48 0.21 10.33
CA SER A 260 10.68 -1.23 10.09
C SER A 260 10.61 -1.99 11.40
N LYS A 261 10.57 -3.32 11.33
CA LYS A 261 10.66 -4.17 12.53
C LYS A 261 12.00 -4.08 13.27
N ARG A 262 13.02 -3.45 12.68
CA ARG A 262 14.35 -3.28 13.27
C ARG A 262 14.38 -2.02 14.15
N ALA A 263 15.36 -1.99 15.08
CA ALA A 263 15.66 -0.82 15.91
C ALA A 263 14.43 -0.23 16.64
N ASN A 264 13.60 -1.10 17.22
CA ASN A 264 12.36 -0.73 17.91
C ASN A 264 11.40 0.10 17.06
N GLY A 265 11.40 -0.10 15.73
CA GLY A 265 10.60 0.70 14.82
C GLY A 265 9.10 0.58 15.06
N ILE A 266 8.61 -0.58 15.54
CA ILE A 266 7.20 -0.76 15.90
C ILE A 266 6.82 0.11 17.09
N ASP A 267 7.63 0.11 18.16
CA ASP A 267 7.34 0.93 19.34
C ASP A 267 7.43 2.42 19.03
N ARG A 268 8.42 2.82 18.21
CA ARG A 268 8.54 4.20 17.74
C ARG A 268 7.32 4.61 16.90
N PHE A 269 6.89 3.78 15.97
CA PHE A 269 5.69 4.02 15.18
C PHE A 269 4.47 4.21 16.07
N LEU A 270 4.24 3.31 17.04
CA LEU A 270 3.10 3.42 17.94
C LEU A 270 3.20 4.65 18.86
N ALA A 271 4.39 4.99 19.33
CA ALA A 271 4.62 6.21 20.12
C ALA A 271 4.31 7.48 19.30
N ASP A 272 4.75 7.54 18.04
CA ASP A 272 4.46 8.66 17.15
C ASP A 272 2.96 8.77 16.82
N MET A 273 2.27 7.63 16.71
CA MET A 273 0.81 7.59 16.57
C MET A 273 0.08 8.03 17.85
N GLU A 274 0.63 7.73 19.01
CA GLU A 274 0.04 8.05 20.32
C GLU A 274 0.28 9.53 20.71
N THR A 275 1.35 10.10 20.23
CA THR A 275 1.71 11.50 20.45
C THR A 275 1.66 12.23 19.10
N PRO A 276 0.47 12.58 18.58
CA PRO A 276 0.39 13.31 17.33
C PRO A 276 1.23 14.57 17.52
N ALA A 277 2.23 14.76 16.64
CA ALA A 277 2.96 16.00 16.59
C ALA A 277 1.91 17.10 16.56
N SER A 278 1.87 17.93 17.61
CA SER A 278 1.01 19.10 17.65
C SER A 278 1.09 19.72 16.26
N ALA A 279 -0.04 20.04 15.68
CA ALA A 279 -0.18 20.56 14.32
C ALA A 279 0.78 21.73 14.12
N ALA A 280 2.07 21.42 14.02
CA ALA A 280 3.15 22.36 13.88
C ALA A 280 3.16 22.79 12.43
N ALA A 281 2.57 23.96 12.27
CA ALA A 281 2.75 24.90 11.17
C ALA A 281 2.40 24.37 9.78
N LYS A 282 1.20 24.74 9.38
CA LYS A 282 0.80 24.98 7.99
C LYS A 282 1.79 25.81 7.22
#